data_ac22bf29945f976d1d161aad017682e6
#
_entry.id   ac22bf29945f976d1d161aad017682e6
#
_cell.length_a   1.000
_cell.length_b   1.000
_cell.length_c   1.000
_cell.angle_alpha   90.00
_cell.angle_beta   90.00
_cell.angle_gamma   90.00
#
_symmetry.space_group_name_H-M   'P 1'
#
loop_
_entity.id
_entity.type
_entity.pdbx_description
1 polymer ?
#
loop_
_entity_poly.entity_id
_entity_poly.type
_entity_poly.pdbx_seq_one_letter_code
_entity_poly.pdbx_strand_id
1 'polypeptide(L)'
;MTLPMNTLDLASCGPVIPVIVIDRVEDAVPLARALVAGGVKVLEVTLRTPVALDCIRAMIAEVPEAIVGAGTVRSIADARAALAAGCRFAVSPGYTTVVGRACTDIGLPLLPGVATASEVMTANADGYRFLKLFPATAVGGLNLLKAFASPFHDVAFCPTGGITAETAPQFLALPNVKVCGGSWLTPADAVRDGDWDRITRLARAAQGLRG
;
A
#
# COMPACT_ATOMS: atom_id res chain seq x y z
N MET A 1 1.40 -25.65 -0.48
CA MET A 1 1.03 -24.59 -1.44
C MET A 1 0.23 -23.55 -0.67
N THR A 2 0.83 -22.40 -0.38
CA THR A 2 0.09 -21.23 0.15
C THR A 2 -0.81 -20.72 -0.97
N LEU A 3 -2.12 -20.52 -0.67
CA LEU A 3 -3.06 -19.90 -1.59
C LEU A 3 -2.50 -18.56 -2.08
N PRO A 4 -2.73 -18.15 -3.34
CA PRO A 4 -2.33 -16.83 -3.80
C PRO A 4 -2.99 -15.79 -2.90
N MET A 5 -2.17 -14.84 -2.40
CA MET A 5 -2.63 -13.77 -1.52
C MET A 5 -3.63 -12.89 -2.28
N ASN A 6 -4.80 -12.63 -1.69
CA ASN A 6 -5.70 -11.59 -2.16
C ASN A 6 -5.24 -10.24 -1.55
N THR A 7 -5.37 -9.14 -2.29
CA THR A 7 -5.03 -7.81 -1.75
C THR A 7 -5.84 -7.44 -0.51
N LEU A 8 -7.05 -7.95 -0.33
CA LEU A 8 -7.84 -7.75 0.87
C LEU A 8 -7.21 -8.40 2.11
N ASP A 9 -6.43 -9.48 1.94
CA ASP A 9 -5.71 -10.14 3.05
C ASP A 9 -4.65 -9.21 3.64
N LEU A 10 -4.11 -8.27 2.86
CA LEU A 10 -3.18 -7.25 3.33
C LEU A 10 -3.80 -6.37 4.44
N ALA A 11 -5.11 -6.11 4.35
CA ALA A 11 -5.82 -5.29 5.32
C ALA A 11 -6.01 -5.99 6.68
N SER A 12 -5.86 -7.31 6.74
CA SER A 12 -5.91 -8.07 8.00
C SER A 12 -4.58 -8.00 8.77
N CYS A 13 -3.49 -7.57 8.12
CA CYS A 13 -2.17 -7.50 8.72
C CYS A 13 -1.92 -6.24 9.57
N GLY A 14 -2.86 -5.28 9.58
CA GLY A 14 -2.77 -4.06 10.37
C GLY A 14 -3.59 -2.91 9.78
N PRO A 15 -3.71 -1.80 10.51
CA PRO A 15 -4.54 -0.66 10.09
C PRO A 15 -3.87 0.26 9.08
N VAL A 16 -2.54 0.14 8.87
CA VAL A 16 -1.79 1.03 7.99
C VAL A 16 -0.80 0.24 7.14
N ILE A 17 -0.77 0.56 5.84
CA ILE A 17 0.27 0.13 4.90
C ILE A 17 1.20 1.33 4.68
N PRO A 18 2.50 1.26 5.06
CA PRO A 18 3.45 2.33 4.82
C PRO A 18 3.70 2.49 3.31
N VAL A 19 3.63 3.74 2.83
CA VAL A 19 4.01 4.11 1.47
C VAL A 19 5.46 4.59 1.51
N ILE A 20 6.37 3.71 1.11
CA ILE A 20 7.81 3.89 1.29
C ILE A 20 8.43 4.50 0.05
N VAL A 21 9.19 5.58 0.24
CA VAL A 21 10.16 6.11 -0.73
C VAL A 21 11.55 5.90 -0.14
N ILE A 22 12.45 5.29 -0.90
CA ILE A 22 13.79 4.95 -0.44
C ILE A 22 14.81 5.25 -1.54
N ASP A 23 15.87 5.94 -1.18
CA ASP A 23 16.86 6.46 -2.13
C ASP A 23 18.20 5.71 -2.09
N ARG A 24 18.44 4.87 -1.07
CA ARG A 24 19.66 4.11 -0.88
C ARG A 24 19.36 2.66 -0.55
N VAL A 25 20.06 1.72 -1.19
CA VAL A 25 19.83 0.29 -0.98
C VAL A 25 20.20 -0.16 0.43
N GLU A 26 21.23 0.45 1.01
CA GLU A 26 21.69 0.15 2.37
C GLU A 26 20.64 0.45 3.46
N ASP A 27 19.69 1.34 3.19
CA ASP A 27 18.60 1.65 4.14
C ASP A 27 17.47 0.63 4.09
N ALA A 28 17.38 -0.18 3.04
CA ALA A 28 16.23 -1.06 2.78
C ALA A 28 15.98 -2.06 3.91
N VAL A 29 17.00 -2.84 4.25
CA VAL A 29 16.88 -3.90 5.26
C VAL A 29 16.69 -3.33 6.67
N PRO A 30 17.45 -2.32 7.12
CA PRO A 30 17.22 -1.68 8.42
C PRO A 30 15.82 -1.09 8.56
N LEU A 31 15.32 -0.41 7.52
CA LEU A 31 13.96 0.14 7.49
C LEU A 31 12.89 -0.96 7.63
N ALA A 32 13.00 -2.03 6.84
CA ALA A 32 12.05 -3.14 6.89
C ALA A 32 12.05 -3.80 8.27
N ARG A 33 13.22 -4.04 8.86
CA ARG A 33 13.36 -4.60 10.23
C ARG A 33 12.72 -3.69 11.28
N ALA A 34 12.91 -2.37 11.18
CA ALA A 34 12.32 -1.40 12.09
C ALA A 34 10.78 -1.39 12.01
N LEU A 35 10.22 -1.44 10.79
CA LEU A 35 8.77 -1.51 10.58
C LEU A 35 8.18 -2.83 11.14
N VAL A 36 8.82 -3.96 10.85
CA VAL A 36 8.40 -5.29 11.35
C VAL A 36 8.50 -5.36 12.87
N ALA A 37 9.57 -4.84 13.49
CA ALA A 37 9.73 -4.75 14.95
C ALA A 37 8.63 -3.90 15.62
N GLY A 38 8.08 -2.92 14.88
CA GLY A 38 6.91 -2.15 15.27
C GLY A 38 5.56 -2.83 14.98
N GLY A 39 5.56 -4.04 14.39
CA GLY A 39 4.35 -4.81 14.08
C GLY A 39 3.79 -4.59 12.68
N VAL A 40 4.41 -3.74 11.85
CA VAL A 40 3.97 -3.46 10.46
C VAL A 40 4.68 -4.43 9.52
N LYS A 41 3.93 -5.39 8.96
CA LYS A 41 4.48 -6.45 8.10
C LYS A 41 4.28 -6.20 6.61
N VAL A 42 3.24 -5.47 6.21
CA VAL A 42 2.95 -5.15 4.81
C VAL A 42 3.68 -3.87 4.43
N LEU A 43 4.58 -3.93 3.43
CA LEU A 43 5.46 -2.83 3.02
C LEU A 43 5.22 -2.50 1.55
N GLU A 44 4.68 -1.30 1.24
CA GLU A 44 4.55 -0.79 -0.13
C GLU A 44 5.78 0.06 -0.46
N VAL A 45 6.75 -0.50 -1.20
CA VAL A 45 7.92 0.24 -1.71
C VAL A 45 7.60 0.83 -3.07
N THR A 46 7.61 2.15 -3.18
CA THR A 46 7.20 2.81 -4.42
C THR A 46 8.31 2.82 -5.48
N LEU A 47 7.96 2.53 -6.74
CA LEU A 47 8.87 2.59 -7.88
C LEU A 47 9.13 4.04 -8.33
N ARG A 48 9.46 4.92 -7.36
CA ARG A 48 9.72 6.35 -7.58
C ARG A 48 11.20 6.70 -7.61
N THR A 49 12.06 5.75 -7.23
CA THR A 49 13.50 5.91 -7.22
C THR A 49 14.17 4.84 -8.08
N PRO A 50 15.36 5.12 -8.64
CA PRO A 50 16.08 4.14 -9.47
C PRO A 50 16.43 2.85 -8.71
N VAL A 51 16.61 2.93 -7.39
CA VAL A 51 17.05 1.82 -6.54
C VAL A 51 15.89 1.00 -5.96
N ALA A 52 14.64 1.38 -6.20
CA ALA A 52 13.48 0.78 -5.54
C ALA A 52 13.40 -0.74 -5.70
N LEU A 53 13.67 -1.27 -6.89
CA LEU A 53 13.64 -2.72 -7.14
C LEU A 53 14.77 -3.46 -6.40
N ASP A 54 15.93 -2.86 -6.25
CA ASP A 54 17.04 -3.45 -5.50
C ASP A 54 16.74 -3.43 -4.00
N CYS A 55 16.13 -2.35 -3.50
CA CYS A 55 15.62 -2.28 -2.12
C CYS A 55 14.58 -3.38 -1.84
N ILE A 56 13.64 -3.60 -2.76
CA ILE A 56 12.63 -4.66 -2.65
C ILE A 56 13.30 -6.03 -2.55
N ARG A 57 14.26 -6.33 -3.43
CA ARG A 57 14.99 -7.61 -3.41
C ARG A 57 15.73 -7.82 -2.08
N ALA A 58 16.41 -6.79 -1.59
CA ALA A 58 17.12 -6.85 -0.31
C ALA A 58 16.17 -7.11 0.86
N MET A 59 15.04 -6.38 0.92
CA MET A 59 14.02 -6.58 1.96
C MET A 59 13.47 -8.02 1.94
N ILE A 60 13.14 -8.55 0.77
CA ILE A 60 12.59 -9.91 0.62
C ILE A 60 13.61 -10.97 1.04
N ALA A 61 14.87 -10.79 0.68
CA ALA A 61 15.93 -11.75 0.97
C ALA A 61 16.28 -11.80 2.47
N GLU A 62 16.25 -10.65 3.16
CA GLU A 62 16.78 -10.55 4.52
C GLU A 62 15.73 -10.32 5.61
N VAL A 63 14.47 -10.08 5.25
CA VAL A 63 13.36 -9.85 6.20
C VAL A 63 12.16 -10.71 5.81
N PRO A 64 12.23 -12.03 6.01
CA PRO A 64 11.21 -12.98 5.53
C PRO A 64 9.83 -12.79 6.17
N GLU A 65 9.74 -12.09 7.30
CA GLU A 65 8.48 -11.74 7.95
C GLU A 65 7.73 -10.61 7.24
N ALA A 66 8.43 -9.83 6.38
CA ALA A 66 7.83 -8.74 5.63
C ALA A 66 7.08 -9.25 4.38
N ILE A 67 5.91 -8.68 4.15
CA ILE A 67 5.13 -8.87 2.93
C ILE A 67 5.40 -7.66 2.06
N VAL A 68 6.38 -7.76 1.17
CA VAL A 68 6.84 -6.64 0.35
C VAL A 68 6.08 -6.60 -0.98
N GLY A 69 5.60 -5.43 -1.34
CA GLY A 69 4.97 -5.13 -2.62
C GLY A 69 5.51 -3.85 -3.24
N ALA A 70 5.27 -3.71 -4.54
CA ALA A 70 5.66 -2.52 -5.30
C ALA A 70 4.51 -1.52 -5.40
N GLY A 71 4.74 -0.29 -4.97
CA GLY A 71 3.85 0.85 -5.22
C GLY A 71 4.23 1.62 -6.50
N THR A 72 3.32 2.47 -6.95
CA THR A 72 3.51 3.28 -8.17
C THR A 72 3.68 2.43 -9.45
N VAL A 73 3.06 1.27 -9.50
CA VAL A 73 3.00 0.43 -10.71
C VAL A 73 2.05 1.10 -11.71
N ARG A 74 2.56 1.54 -12.88
CA ARG A 74 1.82 2.31 -13.88
C ARG A 74 1.80 1.67 -15.26
N SER A 75 2.55 0.60 -15.45
CA SER A 75 2.72 -0.05 -16.74
C SER A 75 2.86 -1.57 -16.60
N ILE A 76 2.70 -2.27 -17.73
CA ILE A 76 3.00 -3.71 -17.84
C ILE A 76 4.47 -3.99 -17.45
N ALA A 77 5.39 -3.10 -17.84
CA ALA A 77 6.80 -3.25 -17.52
C ALA A 77 7.04 -3.16 -16.03
N ASP A 78 6.40 -2.20 -15.32
CA ASP A 78 6.49 -2.08 -13.86
C ASP A 78 5.95 -3.35 -13.17
N ALA A 79 4.79 -3.85 -13.62
CA ALA A 79 4.20 -5.07 -13.04
C ALA A 79 5.11 -6.30 -13.18
N ARG A 80 5.70 -6.49 -14.36
CA ARG A 80 6.67 -7.57 -14.61
C ARG A 80 7.94 -7.41 -13.79
N ALA A 81 8.46 -6.19 -13.69
CA ALA A 81 9.65 -5.90 -12.88
C ALA A 81 9.39 -6.15 -11.39
N ALA A 82 8.21 -5.75 -10.88
CA ALA A 82 7.80 -6.03 -9.51
C ALA A 82 7.72 -7.53 -9.23
N LEU A 83 7.08 -8.31 -10.11
CA LEU A 83 7.02 -9.77 -9.97
C LEU A 83 8.42 -10.40 -10.01
N ALA A 84 9.26 -9.98 -10.95
CA ALA A 84 10.65 -10.46 -11.07
C ALA A 84 11.52 -10.10 -9.86
N ALA A 85 11.21 -9.03 -9.16
CA ALA A 85 11.84 -8.65 -7.88
C ALA A 85 11.32 -9.47 -6.68
N GLY A 86 10.27 -10.30 -6.85
CA GLY A 86 9.70 -11.14 -5.80
C GLY A 86 8.53 -10.49 -5.04
N CYS A 87 7.98 -9.36 -5.52
CA CYS A 87 6.85 -8.72 -4.88
C CYS A 87 5.66 -9.66 -4.72
N ARG A 88 5.00 -9.59 -3.56
CA ARG A 88 3.81 -10.37 -3.23
C ARG A 88 2.52 -9.68 -3.69
N PHE A 89 2.57 -8.39 -3.93
CA PHE A 89 1.46 -7.56 -4.42
C PHE A 89 2.00 -6.32 -5.15
N ALA A 90 1.11 -5.67 -5.89
CA ALA A 90 1.36 -4.39 -6.54
C ALA A 90 0.30 -3.37 -6.10
N VAL A 91 0.66 -2.09 -6.15
CA VAL A 91 -0.25 -0.96 -5.92
C VAL A 91 -0.06 0.06 -7.03
N SER A 92 -1.14 0.48 -7.67
CA SER A 92 -1.11 1.52 -8.71
C SER A 92 -1.70 2.85 -8.20
N PRO A 93 -1.25 3.99 -8.72
CA PRO A 93 -1.82 5.29 -8.37
C PRO A 93 -3.19 5.54 -9.02
N GLY A 94 -3.51 4.85 -10.10
CA GLY A 94 -4.76 4.89 -10.83
C GLY A 94 -5.04 3.54 -11.46
N TYR A 95 -6.27 3.32 -11.96
CA TYR A 95 -6.66 2.10 -12.62
C TYR A 95 -6.74 2.26 -14.13
N THR A 96 -6.16 1.32 -14.86
CA THR A 96 -6.43 1.07 -16.27
C THR A 96 -6.62 -0.43 -16.47
N THR A 97 -7.56 -0.83 -17.32
CA THR A 97 -7.78 -2.24 -17.67
C THR A 97 -6.51 -2.92 -18.19
N VAL A 98 -5.63 -2.18 -18.88
CA VAL A 98 -4.35 -2.71 -19.38
C VAL A 98 -3.43 -3.15 -18.25
N VAL A 99 -3.25 -2.31 -17.22
CA VAL A 99 -2.42 -2.66 -16.05
C VAL A 99 -3.10 -3.74 -15.22
N GLY A 100 -4.41 -3.65 -15.02
CA GLY A 100 -5.18 -4.64 -14.29
C GLY A 100 -5.06 -6.04 -14.89
N ARG A 101 -5.30 -6.18 -16.20
CA ARG A 101 -5.14 -7.45 -16.93
C ARG A 101 -3.72 -7.97 -16.88
N ALA A 102 -2.73 -7.11 -17.11
CA ALA A 102 -1.33 -7.52 -17.05
C ALA A 102 -0.95 -8.10 -15.67
N CYS A 103 -1.43 -7.51 -14.57
CA CYS A 103 -1.21 -8.04 -13.23
C CYS A 103 -1.92 -9.39 -13.03
N THR A 104 -3.16 -9.53 -13.51
CA THR A 104 -3.92 -10.78 -13.46
C THR A 104 -3.24 -11.89 -14.25
N ASP A 105 -2.79 -11.61 -15.48
CA ASP A 105 -2.17 -12.59 -16.38
C ASP A 105 -0.86 -13.15 -15.82
N ILE A 106 -0.11 -12.34 -15.06
CA ILE A 106 1.14 -12.78 -14.43
C ILE A 106 0.96 -13.27 -12.98
N GLY A 107 -0.27 -13.27 -12.47
CA GLY A 107 -0.59 -13.71 -11.10
C GLY A 107 -0.07 -12.80 -9.99
N LEU A 108 0.13 -11.50 -10.27
CA LEU A 108 0.53 -10.49 -9.28
C LEU A 108 -0.71 -9.75 -8.75
N PRO A 109 -1.15 -9.97 -7.49
CA PRO A 109 -2.29 -9.27 -6.92
C PRO A 109 -2.10 -7.75 -6.98
N LEU A 110 -3.09 -7.03 -7.52
CA LEU A 110 -3.06 -5.57 -7.65
C LEU A 110 -4.07 -4.91 -6.71
N LEU A 111 -3.64 -3.90 -5.96
CA LEU A 111 -4.49 -2.91 -5.29
C LEU A 111 -4.56 -1.66 -6.19
N PRO A 112 -5.61 -1.52 -7.02
CA PRO A 112 -5.68 -0.46 -8.00
C PRO A 112 -6.15 0.86 -7.41
N GLY A 113 -5.56 1.97 -7.86
CA GLY A 113 -5.95 3.33 -7.47
C GLY A 113 -7.18 3.82 -8.21
N VAL A 114 -8.03 4.57 -7.54
CA VAL A 114 -9.21 5.24 -8.09
C VAL A 114 -9.43 6.59 -7.41
N ALA A 115 -10.07 7.53 -8.10
CA ALA A 115 -10.41 8.84 -7.57
C ALA A 115 -11.87 9.25 -7.87
N THR A 116 -12.54 8.56 -8.77
CA THR A 116 -13.90 8.87 -9.23
C THR A 116 -14.82 7.65 -9.24
N ALA A 117 -16.13 7.88 -9.24
CA ALA A 117 -17.13 6.82 -9.35
C ALA A 117 -16.95 5.98 -10.63
N SER A 118 -16.63 6.62 -11.76
CA SER A 118 -16.43 5.91 -13.03
C SER A 118 -15.23 4.97 -12.98
N GLU A 119 -14.15 5.37 -12.31
CA GLU A 119 -12.97 4.51 -12.11
C GLU A 119 -13.29 3.34 -11.17
N VAL A 120 -14.08 3.58 -10.11
CA VAL A 120 -14.58 2.50 -9.24
C VAL A 120 -15.40 1.50 -10.04
N MET A 121 -16.35 1.98 -10.88
CA MET A 121 -17.16 1.11 -11.75
C MET A 121 -16.29 0.28 -12.70
N THR A 122 -15.29 0.90 -13.33
CA THR A 122 -14.37 0.22 -14.25
C THR A 122 -13.57 -0.87 -13.54
N ALA A 123 -12.96 -0.55 -12.39
CA ALA A 123 -12.20 -1.51 -11.61
C ALA A 123 -13.09 -2.65 -11.07
N ASN A 124 -14.31 -2.31 -10.60
CA ASN A 124 -15.27 -3.27 -10.10
C ASN A 124 -15.76 -4.25 -11.20
N ALA A 125 -15.99 -3.75 -12.43
CA ALA A 125 -16.34 -4.57 -13.58
C ALA A 125 -15.24 -5.57 -13.95
N ASP A 126 -13.98 -5.21 -13.78
CA ASP A 126 -12.82 -6.09 -13.98
C ASP A 126 -12.52 -7.00 -12.73
N GLY A 127 -13.42 -7.02 -11.73
CA GLY A 127 -13.39 -7.95 -10.60
C GLY A 127 -12.73 -7.41 -9.32
N TYR A 128 -12.23 -6.19 -9.31
CA TYR A 128 -11.61 -5.61 -8.12
C TYR A 128 -12.66 -5.16 -7.10
N ARG A 129 -12.54 -5.62 -5.85
CA ARG A 129 -13.42 -5.31 -4.72
C ARG A 129 -12.71 -4.58 -3.58
N PHE A 130 -11.40 -4.43 -3.68
CA PHE A 130 -10.59 -3.68 -2.75
C PHE A 130 -9.73 -2.70 -3.54
N LEU A 131 -9.94 -1.39 -3.34
CA LEU A 131 -9.39 -0.32 -4.15
C LEU A 131 -8.63 0.69 -3.27
N LYS A 132 -7.59 1.29 -3.83
CA LYS A 132 -6.90 2.43 -3.22
C LYS A 132 -7.62 3.71 -3.64
N LEU A 133 -8.12 4.50 -2.69
CA LEU A 133 -8.56 5.87 -2.98
C LEU A 133 -7.33 6.78 -2.97
N PHE A 134 -6.96 7.37 -4.15
CA PHE A 134 -5.76 8.20 -4.26
C PHE A 134 -5.95 9.32 -5.30
N PRO A 135 -5.48 10.55 -4.98
CA PRO A 135 -4.96 11.04 -3.69
C PRO A 135 -6.09 11.41 -2.72
N ALA A 136 -6.29 10.63 -1.65
CA ALA A 136 -7.51 10.59 -0.84
C ALA A 136 -8.01 11.97 -0.38
N THR A 137 -7.19 12.76 0.30
CA THR A 137 -7.64 14.05 0.85
C THR A 137 -7.93 15.08 -0.24
N ALA A 138 -7.17 15.04 -1.35
CA ALA A 138 -7.33 15.99 -2.45
C ALA A 138 -8.63 15.74 -3.26
N VAL A 139 -9.13 14.51 -3.30
CA VAL A 139 -10.34 14.15 -4.07
C VAL A 139 -11.62 14.10 -3.24
N GLY A 140 -11.57 14.55 -1.97
CA GLY A 140 -12.76 14.64 -1.11
C GLY A 140 -12.71 13.78 0.15
N GLY A 141 -11.70 12.92 0.31
CA GLY A 141 -11.39 12.22 1.56
C GLY A 141 -12.57 11.47 2.17
N LEU A 142 -12.86 11.77 3.43
CA LEU A 142 -13.96 11.16 4.19
C LEU A 142 -15.32 11.35 3.53
N ASN A 143 -15.57 12.53 2.94
CA ASN A 143 -16.86 12.82 2.32
C ASN A 143 -17.09 11.98 1.08
N LEU A 144 -16.06 11.80 0.25
CA LEU A 144 -16.15 10.94 -0.94
C LEU A 144 -16.37 9.48 -0.55
N LEU A 145 -15.64 8.97 0.45
CA LEU A 145 -15.80 7.58 0.93
C LEU A 145 -17.20 7.33 1.52
N LYS A 146 -17.76 8.30 2.26
CA LYS A 146 -19.15 8.23 2.74
C LYS A 146 -20.15 8.19 1.58
N ALA A 147 -19.93 9.01 0.54
CA ALA A 147 -20.78 9.02 -0.64
C ALA A 147 -20.69 7.72 -1.44
N PHE A 148 -19.53 7.07 -1.47
CA PHE A 148 -19.32 5.79 -2.14
C PHE A 148 -19.93 4.58 -1.39
N ALA A 149 -20.16 4.70 -0.09
CA ALA A 149 -20.60 3.57 0.74
C ALA A 149 -21.96 2.96 0.29
N SER A 150 -22.87 3.78 -0.24
CA SER A 150 -24.17 3.29 -0.72
C SER A 150 -24.09 2.69 -2.14
N PRO A 151 -23.62 3.40 -3.18
CA PRO A 151 -23.60 2.86 -4.54
C PRO A 151 -22.59 1.73 -4.74
N PHE A 152 -21.55 1.65 -3.90
CA PHE A 152 -20.46 0.66 -3.98
C PHE A 152 -20.35 -0.15 -2.68
N HIS A 153 -21.47 -0.67 -2.19
CA HIS A 153 -21.57 -1.42 -0.94
C HIS A 153 -20.73 -2.71 -0.92
N ASP A 154 -20.35 -3.21 -2.08
CA ASP A 154 -19.50 -4.40 -2.30
C ASP A 154 -18.01 -4.06 -2.49
N VAL A 155 -17.63 -2.78 -2.38
CA VAL A 155 -16.25 -2.31 -2.55
C VAL A 155 -15.69 -1.80 -1.23
N ALA A 156 -14.50 -2.28 -0.91
CA ALA A 156 -13.69 -1.78 0.21
C ALA A 156 -12.57 -0.85 -0.27
N PHE A 157 -12.12 0.05 0.60
CA PHE A 157 -11.13 1.05 0.25
C PHE A 157 -9.91 1.06 1.18
N CYS A 158 -8.76 1.43 0.58
CA CYS A 158 -7.51 1.83 1.23
C CYS A 158 -7.24 3.30 0.86
N PRO A 159 -7.80 4.28 1.57
CA PRO A 159 -7.48 5.68 1.33
C PRO A 159 -5.99 5.94 1.56
N THR A 160 -5.38 6.68 0.63
CA THR A 160 -3.96 7.01 0.63
C THR A 160 -3.73 8.41 0.09
N GLY A 161 -2.83 9.16 0.71
CA GLY A 161 -2.47 10.52 0.30
C GLY A 161 -3.12 11.60 1.17
N GLY A 162 -2.27 12.35 1.89
CA GLY A 162 -2.66 13.39 2.82
C GLY A 162 -3.21 12.90 4.16
N ILE A 163 -3.10 11.60 4.45
CA ILE A 163 -3.53 11.01 5.73
C ILE A 163 -2.35 11.05 6.71
N THR A 164 -2.64 11.41 7.94
CA THR A 164 -1.69 11.48 9.06
C THR A 164 -2.10 10.54 10.18
N ALA A 165 -1.26 10.37 11.20
CA ALA A 165 -1.59 9.58 12.38
C ALA A 165 -2.86 10.10 13.10
N GLU A 166 -3.06 11.42 13.11
CA GLU A 166 -4.20 12.09 13.76
C GLU A 166 -5.50 11.90 12.97
N THR A 167 -5.43 11.83 11.64
CA THR A 167 -6.62 11.73 10.79
C THR A 167 -6.99 10.29 10.44
N ALA A 168 -6.03 9.36 10.46
CA ALA A 168 -6.26 7.95 10.10
C ALA A 168 -7.40 7.28 10.89
N PRO A 169 -7.60 7.51 12.21
CA PRO A 169 -8.72 6.92 12.94
C PRO A 169 -10.09 7.28 12.35
N GLN A 170 -10.26 8.51 11.82
CA GLN A 170 -11.52 8.93 11.21
C GLN A 170 -11.81 8.17 9.90
N PHE A 171 -10.77 7.86 9.12
CA PHE A 171 -10.90 7.02 7.92
C PHE A 171 -11.20 5.57 8.29
N LEU A 172 -10.47 5.01 9.27
CA LEU A 172 -10.62 3.63 9.71
C LEU A 172 -11.98 3.34 10.37
N ALA A 173 -12.66 4.38 10.89
CA ALA A 173 -14.02 4.27 11.42
C ALA A 173 -15.10 4.09 10.33
N LEU A 174 -14.78 4.32 9.05
CA LEU A 174 -15.75 4.14 7.97
C LEU A 174 -15.90 2.64 7.63
N PRO A 175 -17.12 2.11 7.46
CA PRO A 175 -17.36 0.67 7.25
C PRO A 175 -16.75 0.13 5.96
N ASN A 176 -16.62 0.97 4.94
CA ASN A 176 -16.02 0.65 3.65
C ASN A 176 -14.50 0.88 3.59
N VAL A 177 -13.84 1.28 4.71
CA VAL A 177 -12.40 1.42 4.80
C VAL A 177 -11.80 0.24 5.59
N LYS A 178 -10.83 -0.45 5.00
CA LYS A 178 -10.20 -1.63 5.62
C LYS A 178 -8.81 -1.36 6.16
N VAL A 179 -8.08 -0.41 5.58
CA VAL A 179 -6.73 -0.02 5.96
C VAL A 179 -6.46 1.35 5.36
N CYS A 180 -5.53 2.13 5.92
CA CYS A 180 -5.04 3.38 5.34
C CYS A 180 -3.65 3.20 4.76
N GLY A 181 -3.37 3.85 3.62
CA GLY A 181 -1.99 4.02 3.14
C GLY A 181 -1.38 5.30 3.72
N GLY A 182 -0.19 5.22 4.29
CA GLY A 182 0.42 6.38 4.92
C GLY A 182 1.94 6.45 4.82
N SER A 183 2.47 7.63 4.54
CA SER A 183 3.91 7.88 4.49
C SER A 183 4.50 8.35 5.83
N TRP A 184 3.68 8.69 6.80
CA TRP A 184 4.15 9.20 8.10
C TRP A 184 4.91 8.17 8.93
N LEU A 185 4.81 6.86 8.61
CA LEU A 185 5.55 5.81 9.29
C LEU A 185 7.05 5.84 8.93
N THR A 186 7.37 6.41 7.79
CA THR A 186 8.73 6.47 7.25
C THR A 186 9.11 7.92 6.88
N PRO A 187 9.17 8.85 7.85
CA PRO A 187 9.56 10.22 7.57
C PRO A 187 10.95 10.28 6.92
N ALA A 188 11.08 11.09 5.88
CA ALA A 188 12.29 11.14 5.06
C ALA A 188 13.55 11.51 5.86
N ASP A 189 13.42 12.38 6.87
CA ASP A 189 14.49 12.74 7.80
C ASP A 189 14.93 11.54 8.63
N ALA A 190 13.99 10.77 9.19
CA ALA A 190 14.32 9.58 9.99
C ALA A 190 15.01 8.50 9.15
N VAL A 191 14.56 8.27 7.91
CA VAL A 191 15.21 7.30 7.00
C VAL A 191 16.61 7.76 6.64
N ARG A 192 16.78 9.03 6.23
CA ARG A 192 18.08 9.61 5.87
C ARG A 192 19.09 9.52 7.01
N ASP A 193 18.64 9.79 8.24
CA ASP A 193 19.48 9.88 9.43
C ASP A 193 19.68 8.51 10.12
N GLY A 194 19.01 7.45 9.62
CA GLY A 194 19.08 6.10 10.19
C GLY A 194 18.41 5.96 11.56
N ASP A 195 17.40 6.81 11.86
CA ASP A 195 16.65 6.75 13.14
C ASP A 195 15.60 5.62 13.10
N TRP A 196 16.11 4.39 13.09
CA TRP A 196 15.27 3.18 13.02
C TRP A 196 14.41 2.99 14.26
N ASP A 197 14.85 3.49 15.41
CA ASP A 197 14.06 3.47 16.65
C ASP A 197 12.82 4.35 16.53
N ARG A 198 12.93 5.51 15.90
CA ARG A 198 11.78 6.37 15.59
C ARG A 198 10.81 5.67 14.64
N ILE A 199 11.30 5.02 13.60
CA ILE A 199 10.48 4.22 12.67
C ILE A 199 9.73 3.12 13.43
N THR A 200 10.41 2.39 14.31
CA THR A 200 9.79 1.33 15.13
C THR A 200 8.70 1.90 16.05
N ARG A 201 8.93 3.05 16.69
CA ARG A 201 7.91 3.72 17.52
C ARG A 201 6.68 4.14 16.70
N LEU A 202 6.88 4.73 15.52
CA LEU A 202 5.79 5.14 14.62
C LEU A 202 4.99 3.93 14.13
N ALA A 203 5.67 2.85 13.74
CA ALA A 203 5.03 1.60 13.33
C ALA A 203 4.19 1.00 14.46
N ARG A 204 4.73 0.95 15.69
CA ARG A 204 4.01 0.45 16.87
C ARG A 204 2.79 1.30 17.22
N ALA A 205 2.92 2.62 17.15
CA ALA A 205 1.80 3.54 17.38
C ALA A 205 0.69 3.33 16.34
N ALA A 206 1.06 3.08 15.08
CA ALA A 206 0.09 2.82 14.03
C ALA A 206 -0.75 1.56 14.25
N GLN A 207 -0.21 0.52 14.92
CA GLN A 207 -0.98 -0.69 15.22
C GLN A 207 -2.16 -0.43 16.17
N GLY A 208 -2.07 0.58 17.02
CA GLY A 208 -3.14 0.99 17.95
C GLY A 208 -4.24 1.85 17.32
N LEU A 209 -4.19 2.16 16.02
CA LEU A 209 -5.17 3.06 15.36
C LEU A 209 -6.53 2.39 15.08
N ARG A 210 -6.60 1.06 15.15
CA ARG A 210 -7.87 0.32 15.28
C ARG A 210 -8.08 0.03 16.77
N GLY A 211 -8.97 0.80 17.39
CA GLY A 211 -9.49 0.47 18.70
C GLY A 211 -10.46 -0.70 18.61
#